data_8170c347d1ad6eab4c772aa503dfe8c2
#
_entry.id   8170c347d1ad6eab4c772aa503dfe8c2
#
_cell.length_a   1.000
_cell.length_b   1.000
_cell.length_c   1.000
_cell.angle_alpha   90.00
_cell.angle_beta   90.00
_cell.angle_gamma   90.00
#
_symmetry.space_group_name_H-M   'P 1'
#
loop_
_entity.id
_entity.type
_entity.pdbx_description
1 polymer ?
#
loop_
_entity_poly.entity_id
_entity_poly.type
_entity_poly.pdbx_seq_one_letter_code
_entity_poly.pdbx_strand_id
1 'polypeptide(L)'
;IKHTPKASVIQMIPYQNMPTYRRLYKQRYRCKACGQTFSATTNIVDERCYLSNALKFAILHDLKQKCAMTDIAKRYFVSPKSVERILKSYSYELNPYHMQLPECLLIDEFKGPSDCNGKMCFILSDGQSGKIIDILDDRRNFVIKDFFLRFSLESRNRVKYVVMDMNAAYPYVIKEVLPNASIVIDRFHIIQQLTRALNKKRIQLMKALRYKNQRAYNKFKRYWKLLLMPEDHLNFEKYVQYPLFDRRYVTQTEVVDTLLSFDDAFRQCYQIYQELLACFHQKQLDEFFHILHTLPEDLDIAFKKSLKYLIKHTHAIKNALQSPYSNGKLEGKNNLIKVFQRVAFGFRNFSNMRRRIFLYEENWHTKQPTKRNCGEKFA
;
A
#
# COMPACT_ATOMS: atom_id res chain seq x y z
N ILE A 1 48.90 -10.58 -27.41
CA ILE A 1 48.89 -10.95 -28.84
C ILE A 1 47.44 -11.06 -29.30
N LYS A 2 47.14 -10.61 -30.53
CA LYS A 2 45.83 -10.85 -31.15
C LYS A 2 45.59 -12.36 -31.33
N HIS A 3 44.40 -12.82 -31.02
CA HIS A 3 43.94 -14.20 -31.18
C HIS A 3 42.71 -14.22 -32.10
N THR A 4 42.30 -15.37 -32.61
CA THR A 4 41.15 -15.51 -33.51
C THR A 4 39.89 -14.86 -32.92
N PRO A 5 39.17 -13.99 -33.68
CA PRO A 5 37.93 -13.40 -33.21
C PRO A 5 36.89 -14.47 -32.89
N LYS A 6 36.11 -14.25 -31.85
CA LYS A 6 34.99 -15.11 -31.49
C LYS A 6 33.66 -14.50 -31.99
N ALA A 7 32.99 -15.24 -32.87
CA ALA A 7 31.63 -14.88 -33.29
C ALA A 7 30.60 -15.23 -32.18
N SER A 8 29.67 -14.35 -31.93
CA SER A 8 28.52 -14.55 -31.02
C SER A 8 27.27 -14.02 -31.67
N VAL A 9 26.17 -14.74 -31.54
CA VAL A 9 24.84 -14.28 -31.97
C VAL A 9 24.16 -13.60 -30.78
N ILE A 10 23.84 -12.33 -30.96
CA ILE A 10 23.26 -11.47 -29.92
C ILE A 10 21.82 -11.13 -30.31
N GLN A 11 20.87 -11.40 -29.41
CA GLN A 11 19.48 -11.02 -29.61
C GLN A 11 19.33 -9.51 -29.36
N MET A 12 18.73 -8.85 -30.32
CA MET A 12 18.47 -7.41 -30.35
C MET A 12 17.00 -7.13 -29.99
N ILE A 13 16.62 -5.85 -29.92
CA ILE A 13 15.20 -5.46 -29.82
C ILE A 13 14.47 -6.00 -31.08
N PRO A 14 13.27 -6.59 -30.93
CA PRO A 14 12.48 -7.05 -32.06
C PRO A 14 12.24 -5.94 -33.10
N TYR A 15 12.35 -6.28 -34.36
CA TYR A 15 12.00 -5.39 -35.47
C TYR A 15 10.71 -5.88 -36.12
N GLN A 16 9.71 -5.01 -36.28
CA GLN A 16 8.41 -5.35 -36.87
C GLN A 16 7.76 -6.60 -36.25
N ASN A 17 7.81 -6.72 -34.93
CA ASN A 17 7.31 -7.89 -34.17
C ASN A 17 7.99 -9.23 -34.51
N MET A 18 9.20 -9.19 -35.07
CA MET A 18 10.01 -10.40 -35.35
C MET A 18 11.30 -10.40 -34.51
N PRO A 19 11.74 -11.60 -34.04
CA PRO A 19 12.98 -11.70 -33.30
C PRO A 19 14.16 -11.32 -34.18
N THR A 20 14.99 -10.42 -33.70
CA THR A 20 16.11 -9.86 -34.45
C THR A 20 17.42 -10.26 -33.80
N TYR A 21 18.36 -10.68 -34.62
CA TYR A 21 19.69 -11.14 -34.16
C TYR A 21 20.82 -10.41 -34.88
N ARG A 22 21.91 -10.15 -34.15
CA ARG A 22 23.15 -9.58 -34.67
C ARG A 22 24.31 -10.55 -34.48
N ARG A 23 25.03 -10.86 -35.53
CA ARG A 23 26.28 -11.58 -35.43
C ARG A 23 27.41 -10.59 -35.07
N LEU A 24 28.02 -10.78 -33.92
CA LEU A 24 29.04 -9.89 -33.37
C LEU A 24 30.36 -10.64 -33.28
N TYR A 25 31.41 -10.10 -33.93
CA TYR A 25 32.76 -10.62 -33.88
C TYR A 25 33.56 -9.84 -32.85
N LYS A 26 33.94 -10.50 -31.73
CA LYS A 26 34.75 -9.89 -30.67
C LYS A 26 36.21 -10.32 -30.85
N GLN A 27 37.15 -9.35 -30.96
CA GLN A 27 38.57 -9.66 -30.99
C GLN A 27 39.00 -10.26 -29.66
N ARG A 28 39.71 -11.38 -29.72
CA ARG A 28 40.34 -12.00 -28.56
C ARG A 28 41.82 -11.65 -28.52
N TYR A 29 42.32 -11.59 -27.31
CA TYR A 29 43.74 -11.34 -27.03
C TYR A 29 44.24 -12.40 -26.06
N ARG A 30 45.56 -12.72 -26.16
CA ARG A 30 46.25 -13.56 -25.21
C ARG A 30 47.34 -12.75 -24.53
N CYS A 31 47.36 -12.78 -23.19
CA CYS A 31 48.41 -12.12 -22.43
C CYS A 31 49.74 -12.82 -22.66
N LYS A 32 50.80 -12.08 -22.94
CA LYS A 32 52.14 -12.66 -23.14
C LYS A 32 52.76 -13.19 -21.84
N ALA A 33 52.47 -12.51 -20.71
CA ALA A 33 53.06 -12.86 -19.42
C ALA A 33 52.39 -14.08 -18.76
N CYS A 34 51.03 -14.10 -18.69
CA CYS A 34 50.29 -15.14 -17.95
C CYS A 34 49.57 -16.15 -18.87
N GLY A 35 49.62 -15.99 -20.19
CA GLY A 35 48.96 -16.87 -21.15
C GLY A 35 47.41 -16.80 -21.16
N GLN A 36 46.77 -16.08 -20.26
CA GLN A 36 45.32 -15.94 -20.20
C GLN A 36 44.75 -15.23 -21.42
N THR A 37 43.56 -15.66 -21.85
CA THR A 37 42.84 -15.04 -22.96
C THR A 37 41.67 -14.18 -22.48
N PHE A 38 41.51 -13.01 -23.09
CA PHE A 38 40.42 -12.09 -22.86
C PHE A 38 39.86 -11.57 -24.19
N SER A 39 38.59 -11.15 -24.18
CA SER A 39 37.92 -10.61 -25.37
C SER A 39 37.76 -9.10 -25.23
N ALA A 40 37.76 -8.39 -26.35
CA ALA A 40 37.43 -6.98 -26.37
C ALA A 40 36.06 -6.73 -25.76
N THR A 41 35.95 -5.68 -24.95
CA THR A 41 34.69 -5.21 -24.39
C THR A 41 33.86 -4.50 -25.45
N THR A 42 32.54 -4.45 -25.26
CA THR A 42 31.60 -3.77 -26.13
C THR A 42 30.42 -3.23 -25.29
N ASN A 43 29.84 -2.13 -25.70
CA ASN A 43 28.60 -1.56 -25.09
C ASN A 43 27.33 -2.24 -25.60
N ILE A 44 27.41 -3.10 -26.62
CA ILE A 44 26.23 -3.77 -27.21
C ILE A 44 25.70 -4.86 -26.28
N VAL A 45 26.57 -5.60 -25.61
CA VAL A 45 26.24 -6.75 -24.79
C VAL A 45 27.25 -6.92 -23.66
N ASP A 46 26.79 -7.27 -22.47
CA ASP A 46 27.68 -7.57 -21.34
C ASP A 46 28.46 -8.87 -21.56
N GLU A 47 29.51 -9.06 -20.75
CA GLU A 47 30.30 -10.30 -20.80
C GLU A 47 29.43 -11.51 -20.54
N ARG A 48 29.65 -12.57 -21.32
CA ARG A 48 28.96 -13.86 -21.22
C ARG A 48 27.41 -13.76 -21.36
N CYS A 49 26.90 -12.68 -21.96
CA CYS A 49 25.48 -12.48 -22.26
C CYS A 49 25.19 -12.61 -23.76
N TYR A 50 23.95 -12.99 -24.08
CA TYR A 50 23.43 -13.12 -25.45
C TYR A 50 22.28 -12.16 -25.74
N LEU A 51 21.77 -11.44 -24.73
CA LEU A 51 20.78 -10.38 -24.87
C LEU A 51 21.50 -9.03 -24.92
N SER A 52 21.20 -8.22 -25.91
CA SER A 52 21.78 -6.87 -26.02
C SER A 52 21.35 -5.99 -24.85
N ASN A 53 22.20 -5.01 -24.49
CA ASN A 53 21.89 -4.05 -23.43
C ASN A 53 20.64 -3.23 -23.78
N ALA A 54 20.46 -2.87 -25.07
CA ALA A 54 19.25 -2.20 -25.54
C ALA A 54 17.99 -3.05 -25.31
N LEU A 55 18.04 -4.37 -25.56
CA LEU A 55 16.93 -5.28 -25.29
C LEU A 55 16.63 -5.37 -23.79
N LYS A 56 17.67 -5.45 -22.94
CA LYS A 56 17.48 -5.45 -21.46
C LYS A 56 16.81 -4.17 -20.99
N PHE A 57 17.19 -3.01 -21.52
CA PHE A 57 16.56 -1.73 -21.19
C PHE A 57 15.10 -1.66 -21.65
N ALA A 58 14.78 -2.17 -22.84
CA ALA A 58 13.40 -2.24 -23.31
C ALA A 58 12.53 -3.11 -22.41
N ILE A 59 13.04 -4.28 -22.00
CA ILE A 59 12.34 -5.16 -21.04
C ILE A 59 12.16 -4.48 -19.68
N LEU A 60 13.16 -3.73 -19.18
CA LEU A 60 13.03 -2.96 -17.94
C LEU A 60 11.99 -1.86 -18.05
N HIS A 61 11.92 -1.17 -19.16
CA HIS A 61 10.91 -0.16 -19.42
C HIS A 61 9.50 -0.78 -19.36
N ASP A 62 9.32 -1.93 -19.99
CA ASP A 62 8.04 -2.63 -19.94
C ASP A 62 7.71 -3.21 -18.56
N LEU A 63 8.72 -3.57 -17.76
CA LEU A 63 8.51 -3.98 -16.38
C LEU A 63 7.97 -2.84 -15.49
N LYS A 64 8.12 -1.58 -15.87
CA LYS A 64 7.42 -0.44 -15.23
C LYS A 64 5.93 -0.40 -15.56
N GLN A 65 5.48 -1.06 -16.62
CA GLN A 65 4.09 -1.06 -17.04
C GLN A 65 3.27 -2.10 -16.26
N LYS A 66 1.94 -1.91 -16.24
CA LYS A 66 1.00 -2.81 -15.57
C LYS A 66 0.68 -4.02 -16.48
N CYS A 67 1.66 -4.90 -16.70
CA CYS A 67 1.52 -6.11 -17.53
C CYS A 67 2.23 -7.31 -16.89
N ALA A 68 1.89 -8.53 -17.30
CA ALA A 68 2.53 -9.73 -16.75
C ALA A 68 3.94 -9.93 -17.34
N MET A 69 4.85 -10.54 -16.55
CA MET A 69 6.19 -10.88 -17.03
C MET A 69 6.16 -11.87 -18.21
N THR A 70 5.14 -12.72 -18.29
CA THR A 70 4.91 -13.64 -19.41
C THR A 70 4.59 -12.91 -20.71
N ASP A 71 3.86 -11.80 -20.63
CA ASP A 71 3.50 -11.00 -21.81
C ASP A 71 4.70 -10.20 -22.31
N ILE A 72 5.51 -9.68 -21.39
CA ILE A 72 6.81 -9.07 -21.72
C ILE A 72 7.71 -10.11 -22.39
N ALA A 73 7.81 -11.32 -21.84
CA ALA A 73 8.62 -12.39 -22.41
C ALA A 73 8.19 -12.76 -23.83
N LYS A 74 6.88 -12.86 -24.10
CA LYS A 74 6.33 -13.08 -25.45
C LYS A 74 6.68 -11.96 -26.40
N ARG A 75 6.50 -10.69 -25.98
CA ARG A 75 6.77 -9.49 -26.79
C ARG A 75 8.22 -9.41 -27.26
N TYR A 76 9.16 -9.80 -26.39
CA TYR A 76 10.60 -9.72 -26.68
C TYR A 76 11.21 -11.05 -27.09
N PHE A 77 10.43 -12.09 -27.31
CA PHE A 77 10.88 -13.44 -27.70
C PHE A 77 11.95 -14.01 -26.75
N VAL A 78 11.79 -13.78 -25.45
CA VAL A 78 12.66 -14.28 -24.40
C VAL A 78 11.89 -15.16 -23.42
N SER A 79 12.60 -15.95 -22.62
CA SER A 79 11.92 -16.72 -21.58
C SER A 79 11.48 -15.84 -20.41
N PRO A 80 10.37 -16.15 -19.71
CA PRO A 80 9.98 -15.45 -18.48
C PRO A 80 11.10 -15.43 -17.43
N LYS A 81 11.94 -16.47 -17.41
CA LYS A 81 13.12 -16.54 -16.54
C LYS A 81 14.21 -15.52 -16.91
N SER A 82 14.31 -15.17 -18.19
CA SER A 82 15.21 -14.07 -18.64
C SER A 82 14.70 -12.73 -18.18
N VAL A 83 13.39 -12.48 -18.27
CA VAL A 83 12.75 -11.27 -17.73
C VAL A 83 12.98 -11.17 -16.23
N GLU A 84 12.80 -12.26 -15.47
CA GLU A 84 13.07 -12.31 -14.03
C GLU A 84 14.54 -12.00 -13.71
N ARG A 85 15.50 -12.56 -14.47
CA ARG A 85 16.93 -12.27 -14.28
C ARG A 85 17.25 -10.79 -14.53
N ILE A 86 16.65 -10.18 -15.55
CA ILE A 86 16.79 -8.76 -15.83
C ILE A 86 16.23 -7.94 -14.66
N LEU A 87 15.03 -8.26 -14.16
CA LEU A 87 14.46 -7.60 -12.97
C LEU A 87 15.41 -7.71 -11.76
N LYS A 88 16.01 -8.89 -11.53
CA LYS A 88 16.95 -9.11 -10.42
C LYS A 88 18.27 -8.34 -10.56
N SER A 89 18.76 -8.12 -11.79
CA SER A 89 19.97 -7.36 -12.03
C SER A 89 19.80 -5.85 -11.73
N TYR A 90 18.55 -5.37 -11.71
CA TYR A 90 18.20 -4.00 -11.34
C TYR A 90 17.44 -4.03 -10.01
N SER A 91 18.15 -4.24 -8.91
CA SER A 91 17.55 -4.25 -7.58
C SER A 91 17.88 -2.99 -6.80
N TYR A 92 16.85 -2.42 -6.16
CA TYR A 92 17.04 -1.39 -5.15
C TYR A 92 17.52 -2.05 -3.85
N GLU A 93 18.62 -1.59 -3.30
CA GLU A 93 19.09 -1.95 -1.98
C GLU A 93 19.04 -0.72 -1.08
N LEU A 94 18.24 -0.81 -0.02
CA LEU A 94 18.21 0.21 1.03
C LEU A 94 19.54 0.17 1.78
N ASN A 95 20.23 1.30 1.84
CA ASN A 95 21.40 1.46 2.69
C ASN A 95 21.05 2.37 3.88
N PRO A 96 20.76 1.82 5.05
CA PRO A 96 20.34 2.60 6.23
C PRO A 96 21.44 3.52 6.77
N TYR A 97 22.71 3.24 6.51
CA TYR A 97 23.82 4.09 6.97
C TYR A 97 23.90 5.45 6.26
N HIS A 98 23.42 5.52 5.03
CA HIS A 98 23.43 6.76 4.23
C HIS A 98 22.05 7.37 4.04
N MET A 99 21.01 6.73 4.56
CA MET A 99 19.63 7.18 4.41
C MET A 99 19.14 7.83 5.69
N GLN A 100 18.54 9.01 5.54
CA GLN A 100 17.84 9.67 6.63
C GLN A 100 16.34 9.38 6.52
N LEU A 101 15.73 9.04 7.64
CA LEU A 101 14.27 8.90 7.71
C LEU A 101 13.61 10.28 7.59
N PRO A 102 12.46 10.40 6.91
CA PRO A 102 11.71 11.65 6.82
C PRO A 102 11.07 12.02 8.15
N GLU A 103 10.67 13.28 8.30
CA GLU A 103 9.98 13.75 9.51
C GLU A 103 8.62 13.09 9.73
N CYS A 104 7.95 12.69 8.67
CA CYS A 104 6.67 12.01 8.71
C CYS A 104 6.74 10.66 7.97
N LEU A 105 6.41 9.59 8.66
CA LEU A 105 6.28 8.25 8.11
C LEU A 105 4.80 7.88 7.98
N LEU A 106 4.42 7.34 6.84
CA LEU A 106 3.15 6.64 6.68
C LEU A 106 3.43 5.14 6.70
N ILE A 107 2.68 4.40 7.51
CA ILE A 107 2.79 2.94 7.60
C ILE A 107 1.43 2.29 7.41
N ASP A 108 1.42 1.14 6.73
CA ASP A 108 0.22 0.37 6.45
C ASP A 108 0.57 -1.09 6.15
N GLU A 109 -0.44 -1.91 5.92
CA GLU A 109 -0.30 -3.33 5.62
C GLU A 109 -1.05 -3.69 4.34
N PHE A 110 -0.49 -4.67 3.62
CA PHE A 110 -1.21 -5.30 2.51
C PHE A 110 -0.90 -6.79 2.45
N LYS A 111 -1.80 -7.54 1.80
CA LYS A 111 -1.62 -8.98 1.63
C LYS A 111 -0.44 -9.28 0.71
N GLY A 112 0.56 -9.98 1.23
CA GLY A 112 1.74 -10.38 0.50
C GLY A 112 1.55 -11.64 -0.36
N PRO A 113 2.58 -12.00 -1.16
CA PRO A 113 2.68 -13.28 -1.84
C PRO A 113 2.74 -14.47 -0.87
N SER A 114 2.63 -15.67 -1.43
CA SER A 114 2.59 -16.91 -0.63
C SER A 114 3.91 -17.27 0.07
N ASP A 115 5.03 -16.74 -0.41
CA ASP A 115 6.36 -16.95 0.16
C ASP A 115 6.76 -15.90 1.24
N CYS A 116 5.86 -15.00 1.60
CA CYS A 116 6.09 -14.10 2.72
C CYS A 116 6.13 -14.87 4.05
N ASN A 117 7.04 -14.49 4.95
CA ASN A 117 7.12 -15.04 6.30
C ASN A 117 5.84 -14.77 7.11
N GLY A 118 5.19 -13.62 6.87
CA GLY A 118 3.85 -13.27 7.34
C GLY A 118 2.84 -13.27 6.19
N LYS A 119 1.55 -13.45 6.47
CA LYS A 119 0.49 -13.33 5.45
C LYS A 119 0.31 -11.89 4.93
N MET A 120 0.79 -10.94 5.70
CA MET A 120 0.69 -9.50 5.44
C MET A 120 2.08 -8.90 5.38
N CYS A 121 2.34 -8.10 4.36
CA CYS A 121 3.51 -7.26 4.24
C CYS A 121 3.30 -5.95 4.99
N PHE A 122 4.39 -5.35 5.47
CA PHE A 122 4.40 -4.02 6.07
C PHE A 122 5.03 -3.04 5.07
N ILE A 123 4.40 -1.90 4.84
CA ILE A 123 4.86 -0.88 3.90
C ILE A 123 5.09 0.44 4.63
N LEU A 124 6.19 1.09 4.27
CA LEU A 124 6.56 2.41 4.78
C LEU A 124 6.71 3.39 3.61
N SER A 125 6.22 4.60 3.78
CA SER A 125 6.43 5.69 2.83
C SER A 125 6.68 7.02 3.54
N ASP A 126 7.28 7.94 2.81
CA ASP A 126 7.45 9.33 3.24
C ASP A 126 6.11 10.08 3.17
N GLY A 127 5.71 10.69 4.28
CA GLY A 127 4.45 11.44 4.37
C GLY A 127 4.39 12.69 3.50
N GLN A 128 5.53 13.28 3.18
CA GLN A 128 5.59 14.49 2.33
C GLN A 128 5.55 14.13 0.85
N SER A 129 6.47 13.30 0.39
CA SER A 129 6.60 12.94 -1.03
C SER A 129 5.66 11.80 -1.44
N GLY A 130 5.23 10.96 -0.51
CA GLY A 130 4.50 9.72 -0.78
C GLY A 130 5.36 8.61 -1.39
N LYS A 131 6.69 8.78 -1.46
CA LYS A 131 7.60 7.75 -1.98
C LYS A 131 7.69 6.58 -1.01
N ILE A 132 7.67 5.36 -1.54
CA ILE A 132 7.87 4.15 -0.75
C ILE A 132 9.31 4.12 -0.25
N ILE A 133 9.49 4.01 1.06
CA ILE A 133 10.80 3.84 1.70
C ILE A 133 11.21 2.38 1.64
N ASP A 134 10.34 1.50 2.15
CA ASP A 134 10.55 0.06 2.04
C ASP A 134 9.24 -0.73 2.17
N ILE A 135 9.34 -2.01 1.80
CA ILE A 135 8.29 -3.02 1.97
C ILE A 135 8.95 -4.21 2.66
N LEU A 136 8.41 -4.63 3.80
CA LEU A 136 8.86 -5.78 4.57
C LEU A 136 7.94 -6.97 4.27
N ASP A 137 8.50 -8.17 4.28
CA ASP A 137 7.76 -9.42 4.04
C ASP A 137 6.96 -9.92 5.25
N ASP A 138 7.03 -9.19 6.35
CA ASP A 138 6.33 -9.49 7.59
C ASP A 138 5.99 -8.21 8.34
N ARG A 139 4.86 -8.21 9.06
CA ARG A 139 4.36 -7.10 9.88
C ARG A 139 4.58 -7.29 11.39
N ARG A 140 5.20 -8.39 11.81
CA ARG A 140 5.44 -8.67 13.24
C ARG A 140 6.37 -7.63 13.85
N ASN A 141 6.13 -7.29 15.12
CA ASN A 141 6.83 -6.21 15.80
C ASN A 141 8.36 -6.36 15.80
N PHE A 142 8.89 -7.58 15.93
CA PHE A 142 10.33 -7.80 15.91
C PHE A 142 10.94 -7.47 14.54
N VAL A 143 10.25 -7.78 13.42
CA VAL A 143 10.73 -7.45 12.06
C VAL A 143 10.76 -5.93 11.85
N ILE A 144 9.71 -5.24 12.33
CA ILE A 144 9.62 -3.77 12.28
C ILE A 144 10.74 -3.16 13.12
N LYS A 145 10.96 -3.68 14.33
CA LYS A 145 12.03 -3.24 15.23
C LYS A 145 13.40 -3.40 14.56
N ASP A 146 13.71 -4.59 14.06
CA ASP A 146 14.97 -4.90 13.39
C ASP A 146 15.19 -4.01 12.15
N PHE A 147 14.14 -3.68 11.43
CA PHE A 147 14.22 -2.76 10.30
C PHE A 147 14.66 -1.35 10.76
N PHE A 148 14.00 -0.77 11.75
CA PHE A 148 14.33 0.58 12.22
C PHE A 148 15.66 0.67 12.93
N LEU A 149 16.09 -0.38 13.65
CA LEU A 149 17.38 -0.40 14.33
C LEU A 149 18.59 -0.38 13.38
N ARG A 150 18.38 -0.62 12.08
CA ARG A 150 19.43 -0.44 11.06
C ARG A 150 19.75 1.03 10.77
N PHE A 151 18.87 1.95 11.15
CA PHE A 151 19.10 3.38 11.00
C PHE A 151 19.79 3.94 12.26
N SER A 152 20.63 4.96 12.05
CA SER A 152 21.26 5.65 13.19
C SER A 152 20.21 6.25 14.13
N LEU A 153 20.56 6.41 15.40
CA LEU A 153 19.68 7.04 16.39
C LEU A 153 19.29 8.46 15.97
N GLU A 154 20.23 9.19 15.39
CA GLU A 154 19.99 10.54 14.86
C GLU A 154 18.89 10.52 13.78
N SER A 155 18.98 9.61 12.80
CA SER A 155 17.97 9.45 11.76
C SER A 155 16.61 9.08 12.33
N ARG A 156 16.56 8.20 13.35
CA ARG A 156 15.32 7.80 14.04
C ARG A 156 14.71 8.94 14.86
N ASN A 157 15.53 9.77 15.49
CA ASN A 157 15.10 10.95 16.27
C ASN A 157 14.51 12.07 15.41
N ARG A 158 14.78 12.11 14.09
CA ARG A 158 14.20 13.08 13.15
C ARG A 158 12.73 12.83 12.86
N VAL A 159 12.25 11.61 13.07
CA VAL A 159 10.85 11.25 12.81
C VAL A 159 9.97 11.90 13.88
N LYS A 160 9.12 12.85 13.46
CA LYS A 160 8.19 13.58 14.33
C LYS A 160 6.79 12.98 14.33
N TYR A 161 6.37 12.39 13.21
CA TYR A 161 5.04 11.83 13.04
C TYR A 161 5.09 10.45 12.40
N VAL A 162 4.25 9.53 12.91
CA VAL A 162 3.96 8.25 12.28
C VAL A 162 2.46 8.12 12.11
N VAL A 163 2.00 8.15 10.85
CA VAL A 163 0.59 7.95 10.50
C VAL A 163 0.33 6.48 10.26
N MET A 164 -0.66 5.92 10.93
CA MET A 164 -0.95 4.49 10.89
C MET A 164 -2.44 4.20 11.16
N ASP A 165 -2.83 2.96 10.91
CA ASP A 165 -4.13 2.44 11.30
C ASP A 165 -4.26 2.27 12.81
N MET A 166 -5.51 2.12 13.28
CA MET A 166 -5.84 1.87 14.68
C MET A 166 -5.44 0.45 15.14
N ASN A 167 -4.22 0.00 14.83
CA ASN A 167 -3.71 -1.31 15.25
C ASN A 167 -3.04 -1.19 16.63
N ALA A 168 -3.52 -1.97 17.60
CA ALA A 168 -3.06 -1.87 18.99
C ALA A 168 -1.59 -2.31 19.22
N ALA A 169 -0.99 -3.08 18.31
CA ALA A 169 0.34 -3.63 18.48
C ALA A 169 1.47 -2.66 18.10
N TYR A 170 1.26 -1.80 17.11
CA TYR A 170 2.30 -0.93 16.57
C TYR A 170 2.74 0.22 17.47
N PRO A 171 1.86 0.88 18.26
CA PRO A 171 2.28 2.00 19.10
C PRO A 171 3.47 1.68 20.02
N TYR A 172 3.55 0.45 20.52
CA TYR A 172 4.64 0.03 21.42
C TYR A 172 5.98 -0.03 20.70
N VAL A 173 6.04 -0.73 19.56
CA VAL A 173 7.29 -0.85 18.80
C VAL A 173 7.71 0.50 18.20
N ILE A 174 6.76 1.32 17.72
CA ILE A 174 7.07 2.64 17.17
C ILE A 174 7.67 3.56 18.26
N LYS A 175 7.10 3.61 19.46
CA LYS A 175 7.66 4.40 20.58
C LYS A 175 9.04 3.93 21.00
N GLU A 176 9.31 2.63 20.93
CA GLU A 176 10.62 2.08 21.25
C GLU A 176 11.68 2.46 20.23
N VAL A 177 11.36 2.40 18.93
CA VAL A 177 12.36 2.61 17.87
C VAL A 177 12.44 4.05 17.37
N LEU A 178 11.37 4.84 17.52
CA LEU A 178 11.24 6.24 17.09
C LEU A 178 10.82 7.10 18.30
N PRO A 179 11.71 7.42 19.23
CA PRO A 179 11.34 7.96 20.54
C PRO A 179 10.67 9.34 20.47
N ASN A 180 10.98 10.16 19.44
CA ASN A 180 10.41 11.50 19.27
C ASN A 180 9.11 11.49 18.46
N ALA A 181 8.68 10.32 17.96
CA ALA A 181 7.54 10.26 17.05
C ALA A 181 6.20 10.33 17.78
N SER A 182 5.35 11.24 17.34
CA SER A 182 3.94 11.29 17.72
C SER A 182 3.12 10.41 16.78
N ILE A 183 2.31 9.52 17.36
CA ILE A 183 1.44 8.65 16.58
C ILE A 183 0.20 9.44 16.14
N VAL A 184 -0.13 9.33 14.87
CA VAL A 184 -1.28 9.92 14.21
C VAL A 184 -2.13 8.78 13.65
N ILE A 185 -3.38 8.65 14.09
CA ILE A 185 -4.27 7.65 13.50
C ILE A 185 -4.88 8.21 12.22
N ASP A 186 -4.96 7.39 11.17
CA ASP A 186 -5.62 7.81 9.95
C ASP A 186 -7.11 8.11 10.18
N ARG A 187 -7.51 9.31 9.75
CA ARG A 187 -8.89 9.83 9.93
C ARG A 187 -9.95 8.91 9.34
N PHE A 188 -9.65 8.28 8.21
CA PHE A 188 -10.56 7.32 7.59
C PHE A 188 -10.91 6.17 8.53
N HIS A 189 -9.95 5.64 9.29
CA HIS A 189 -10.19 4.53 10.22
C HIS A 189 -11.01 4.94 11.43
N ILE A 190 -10.94 6.20 11.86
CA ILE A 190 -11.79 6.72 12.94
C ILE A 190 -13.25 6.74 12.48
N ILE A 191 -13.52 7.36 11.33
CA ILE A 191 -14.87 7.38 10.72
C ILE A 191 -15.36 5.97 10.44
N GLN A 192 -14.51 5.10 9.91
CA GLN A 192 -14.86 3.70 9.63
C GLN A 192 -15.24 2.95 10.90
N GLN A 193 -14.60 3.23 12.04
CA GLN A 193 -14.97 2.62 13.33
C GLN A 193 -16.36 3.06 13.79
N LEU A 194 -16.68 4.36 13.68
CA LEU A 194 -18.02 4.90 13.97
C LEU A 194 -19.09 4.26 13.07
N THR A 195 -18.82 4.27 11.76
CA THR A 195 -19.70 3.68 10.73
C THR A 195 -19.94 2.18 10.97
N ARG A 196 -18.88 1.43 11.31
CA ARG A 196 -19.00 -0.01 11.63
C ARG A 196 -19.83 -0.25 12.89
N ALA A 197 -19.71 0.60 13.91
CA ALA A 197 -20.49 0.48 15.13
C ALA A 197 -21.99 0.60 14.83
N LEU A 198 -22.42 1.67 14.14
CA LEU A 198 -23.81 1.87 13.76
C LEU A 198 -24.31 0.77 12.81
N ASN A 199 -23.54 0.42 11.79
CA ASN A 199 -23.93 -0.61 10.83
C ASN A 199 -24.12 -1.99 11.49
N LYS A 200 -23.32 -2.33 12.50
CA LYS A 200 -23.49 -3.56 13.29
C LYS A 200 -24.83 -3.58 13.99
N LYS A 201 -25.21 -2.48 14.66
CA LYS A 201 -26.53 -2.33 15.31
C LYS A 201 -27.66 -2.42 14.29
N ARG A 202 -27.54 -1.72 13.16
CA ARG A 202 -28.50 -1.81 12.04
C ARG A 202 -28.71 -3.26 11.57
N ILE A 203 -27.61 -4.03 11.40
CA ILE A 203 -27.71 -5.42 10.94
C ILE A 203 -28.40 -6.29 11.99
N GLN A 204 -28.16 -6.06 13.28
CA GLN A 204 -28.85 -6.79 14.36
C GLN A 204 -30.36 -6.52 14.33
N LEU A 205 -30.77 -5.25 14.26
CA LEU A 205 -32.16 -4.85 14.14
C LEU A 205 -32.80 -5.42 12.87
N MET A 206 -32.14 -5.28 11.73
CA MET A 206 -32.61 -5.84 10.45
C MET A 206 -32.88 -7.34 10.56
N LYS A 207 -31.99 -8.11 11.19
CA LYS A 207 -32.18 -9.56 11.38
C LYS A 207 -33.37 -9.87 12.29
N ALA A 208 -33.59 -9.11 13.36
CA ALA A 208 -34.74 -9.26 14.27
C ALA A 208 -36.05 -8.97 13.56
N LEU A 209 -36.07 -8.05 12.60
CA LEU A 209 -37.26 -7.70 11.82
C LEU A 209 -37.59 -8.71 10.71
N ARG A 210 -36.69 -9.62 10.36
CA ARG A 210 -36.82 -10.52 9.20
C ARG A 210 -38.11 -11.33 9.19
N TYR A 211 -38.53 -11.83 10.36
CA TYR A 211 -39.75 -12.65 10.52
C TYR A 211 -40.94 -11.87 11.08
N LYS A 212 -40.68 -10.70 11.70
CA LYS A 212 -41.75 -9.89 12.33
C LYS A 212 -42.32 -8.85 11.35
N ASN A 213 -41.46 -8.24 10.53
CA ASN A 213 -41.83 -7.19 9.58
C ASN A 213 -40.92 -7.23 8.35
N GLN A 214 -41.27 -8.07 7.39
CA GLN A 214 -40.51 -8.26 6.15
C GLN A 214 -40.33 -6.96 5.36
N ARG A 215 -41.28 -6.04 5.43
CA ARG A 215 -41.19 -4.75 4.72
C ARG A 215 -40.13 -3.84 5.35
N ALA A 216 -40.12 -3.74 6.67
CA ALA A 216 -39.07 -3.02 7.39
C ALA A 216 -37.67 -3.66 7.14
N TYR A 217 -37.54 -4.98 7.20
CA TYR A 217 -36.32 -5.70 6.85
C TYR A 217 -35.79 -5.28 5.46
N ASN A 218 -36.66 -5.26 4.44
CA ASN A 218 -36.27 -4.90 3.08
C ASN A 218 -35.86 -3.43 2.96
N LYS A 219 -36.49 -2.51 3.70
CA LYS A 219 -36.11 -1.10 3.78
C LYS A 219 -34.70 -0.96 4.38
N PHE A 220 -34.41 -1.58 5.54
CA PHE A 220 -33.08 -1.58 6.16
C PHE A 220 -32.00 -2.21 5.28
N LYS A 221 -32.33 -3.25 4.51
CA LYS A 221 -31.44 -3.90 3.55
C LYS A 221 -31.11 -3.01 2.36
N ARG A 222 -32.08 -2.22 1.89
CA ARG A 222 -31.93 -1.41 0.66
C ARG A 222 -31.30 -0.04 0.94
N TYR A 223 -31.71 0.64 2.00
CA TYR A 223 -31.40 2.05 2.24
C TYR A 223 -30.33 2.28 3.31
N TRP A 224 -29.57 1.26 3.66
CA TRP A 224 -28.55 1.33 4.69
C TRP A 224 -27.49 2.41 4.49
N LYS A 225 -27.19 2.77 3.22
CA LYS A 225 -26.19 3.80 2.92
C LYS A 225 -26.64 5.18 3.38
N LEU A 226 -27.94 5.48 3.34
CA LEU A 226 -28.49 6.76 3.81
C LEU A 226 -28.29 6.92 5.32
N LEU A 227 -28.45 5.84 6.09
CA LEU A 227 -28.19 5.84 7.55
C LEU A 227 -26.73 6.09 7.92
N LEU A 228 -25.78 5.86 7.00
CA LEU A 228 -24.37 6.04 7.26
C LEU A 228 -23.82 7.35 6.68
N MET A 229 -24.62 8.09 5.94
CA MET A 229 -24.28 9.43 5.44
C MET A 229 -24.34 10.44 6.57
N PRO A 230 -23.49 11.49 6.54
CA PRO A 230 -23.72 12.67 7.37
C PRO A 230 -25.10 13.25 7.11
N GLU A 231 -25.77 13.70 8.16
CA GLU A 231 -27.16 14.15 8.08
C GLU A 231 -27.29 15.40 7.19
N ASP A 232 -26.32 16.29 7.23
CA ASP A 232 -26.20 17.48 6.38
C ASP A 232 -26.01 17.17 4.88
N HIS A 233 -25.61 15.95 4.53
CA HIS A 233 -25.50 15.49 3.16
C HIS A 233 -26.77 14.79 2.64
N LEU A 234 -27.77 14.56 3.50
CA LEU A 234 -29.04 13.99 3.07
C LEU A 234 -29.85 15.03 2.30
N ASN A 235 -30.40 14.61 1.16
CA ASN A 235 -31.24 15.50 0.35
C ASN A 235 -32.65 15.59 0.96
N PHE A 236 -33.06 16.80 1.38
CA PHE A 236 -34.36 17.10 1.95
C PHE A 236 -35.32 17.86 0.99
N GLU A 237 -34.83 18.26 -0.18
CA GLU A 237 -35.58 19.05 -1.17
C GLU A 237 -36.14 18.19 -2.31
N LYS A 238 -35.36 17.18 -2.73
CA LYS A 238 -35.70 16.38 -3.90
C LYS A 238 -36.58 15.20 -3.53
N TYR A 239 -37.84 15.25 -3.97
CA TYR A 239 -38.79 14.18 -3.84
C TYR A 239 -38.63 13.14 -4.96
N VAL A 240 -38.45 11.87 -4.57
CA VAL A 240 -38.21 10.74 -5.49
C VAL A 240 -39.10 9.58 -5.08
N GLN A 241 -39.58 8.79 -6.04
CA GLN A 241 -40.26 7.53 -5.74
C GLN A 241 -39.27 6.46 -5.34
N TYR A 242 -39.14 6.18 -4.05
CA TYR A 242 -38.31 5.11 -3.54
C TYR A 242 -39.11 3.78 -3.53
N PRO A 243 -38.55 2.67 -4.05
CA PRO A 243 -39.12 1.36 -3.84
C PRO A 243 -39.42 1.07 -2.36
N LEU A 244 -40.47 0.35 -2.04
CA LEU A 244 -40.96 0.07 -0.68
C LEU A 244 -41.62 1.24 0.08
N PHE A 245 -41.90 2.37 -0.61
CA PHE A 245 -42.59 3.54 -0.07
C PHE A 245 -43.95 3.77 -0.75
N ASP A 246 -44.62 2.72 -1.21
CA ASP A 246 -45.99 2.73 -1.74
C ASP A 246 -46.24 3.75 -2.86
N ARG A 247 -45.26 3.91 -3.76
CA ARG A 247 -45.28 4.89 -4.84
C ARG A 247 -45.35 6.35 -4.38
N ARG A 248 -45.14 6.62 -3.07
CA ARG A 248 -45.07 7.98 -2.55
C ARG A 248 -43.75 8.63 -2.96
N TYR A 249 -43.83 9.91 -3.22
CA TYR A 249 -42.64 10.74 -3.36
C TYR A 249 -42.14 11.13 -2.00
N VAL A 250 -40.93 10.77 -1.65
CA VAL A 250 -40.28 11.06 -0.38
C VAL A 250 -38.88 11.56 -0.58
N THR A 251 -38.34 12.31 0.38
CA THR A 251 -36.94 12.77 0.38
C THR A 251 -36.03 11.72 1.01
N GLN A 252 -34.71 11.91 0.92
CA GLN A 252 -33.77 11.02 1.63
C GLN A 252 -33.92 11.10 3.13
N THR A 253 -34.18 12.30 3.66
CA THR A 253 -34.42 12.52 5.10
C THR A 253 -35.67 11.72 5.55
N GLU A 254 -36.81 11.81 4.84
CA GLU A 254 -38.03 11.06 5.17
C GLU A 254 -37.80 9.53 5.09
N VAL A 255 -36.91 9.05 4.19
CA VAL A 255 -36.50 7.64 4.16
C VAL A 255 -35.77 7.26 5.44
N VAL A 256 -34.84 8.08 5.93
CA VAL A 256 -34.08 7.87 7.17
C VAL A 256 -35.05 7.92 8.37
N ASP A 257 -35.91 8.93 8.46
CA ASP A 257 -36.90 9.08 9.55
C ASP A 257 -37.82 7.85 9.63
N THR A 258 -38.26 7.33 8.49
CA THR A 258 -39.04 6.09 8.42
C THR A 258 -38.28 4.89 8.98
N LEU A 259 -36.93 4.81 8.71
CA LEU A 259 -36.11 3.73 9.25
C LEU A 259 -35.90 3.88 10.76
N LEU A 260 -35.69 5.09 11.23
CA LEU A 260 -35.51 5.39 12.66
C LEU A 260 -36.80 5.18 13.48
N SER A 261 -38.01 5.27 12.87
CA SER A 261 -39.28 5.03 13.56
C SER A 261 -39.54 3.58 13.95
N PHE A 262 -38.74 2.61 13.46
CA PHE A 262 -38.93 1.20 13.78
C PHE A 262 -38.34 0.76 15.13
N ASP A 263 -37.37 1.52 15.68
CA ASP A 263 -36.70 1.14 16.93
C ASP A 263 -36.05 2.37 17.58
N ASP A 264 -36.47 2.73 18.77
CA ASP A 264 -35.97 3.91 19.48
C ASP A 264 -34.53 3.75 19.97
N ALA A 265 -34.13 2.52 20.34
CA ALA A 265 -32.73 2.26 20.70
C ALA A 265 -31.77 2.43 19.49
N PHE A 266 -32.24 2.08 18.28
CA PHE A 266 -31.49 2.35 17.07
C PHE A 266 -31.44 3.84 16.74
N ARG A 267 -32.56 4.57 16.94
CA ARG A 267 -32.61 6.03 16.77
C ARG A 267 -31.62 6.73 17.67
N GLN A 268 -31.52 6.36 18.95
CA GLN A 268 -30.55 6.89 19.90
C GLN A 268 -29.10 6.64 19.43
N CYS A 269 -28.78 5.42 18.96
CA CYS A 269 -27.47 5.12 18.40
C CYS A 269 -27.15 5.98 17.16
N TYR A 270 -28.17 6.23 16.31
CA TYR A 270 -28.01 7.07 15.12
C TYR A 270 -27.72 8.53 15.48
N GLN A 271 -28.44 9.12 16.44
CA GLN A 271 -28.22 10.48 16.90
C GLN A 271 -26.77 10.67 17.42
N ILE A 272 -26.32 9.81 18.32
CA ILE A 272 -24.95 9.85 18.85
C ILE A 272 -23.92 9.67 17.71
N TYR A 273 -24.19 8.82 16.74
CA TYR A 273 -23.33 8.64 15.58
C TYR A 273 -23.22 9.94 14.76
N GLN A 274 -24.34 10.62 14.49
CA GLN A 274 -24.35 11.87 13.72
C GLN A 274 -23.65 13.00 14.48
N GLU A 275 -23.86 13.13 15.79
CA GLU A 275 -23.17 14.10 16.64
C GLU A 275 -21.65 13.88 16.61
N LEU A 276 -21.20 12.65 16.83
CA LEU A 276 -19.78 12.31 16.75
C LEU A 276 -19.19 12.57 15.36
N LEU A 277 -19.93 12.29 14.30
CA LEU A 277 -19.50 12.52 12.93
C LEU A 277 -19.38 14.03 12.63
N ALA A 278 -20.35 14.81 13.07
CA ALA A 278 -20.35 16.28 12.94
C ALA A 278 -19.16 16.90 13.69
N CYS A 279 -18.96 16.54 14.96
CA CYS A 279 -17.83 17.01 15.76
C CYS A 279 -16.49 16.65 15.10
N PHE A 280 -16.38 15.46 14.53
CA PHE A 280 -15.17 15.01 13.84
C PHE A 280 -14.89 15.85 12.57
N HIS A 281 -15.91 16.09 11.73
CA HIS A 281 -15.77 16.90 10.51
C HIS A 281 -15.47 18.36 10.82
N GLN A 282 -16.07 18.91 11.87
CA GLN A 282 -15.84 20.28 12.32
C GLN A 282 -14.56 20.43 13.18
N LYS A 283 -13.83 19.33 13.42
CA LYS A 283 -12.63 19.27 14.29
C LYS A 283 -12.86 19.73 15.73
N GLN A 284 -14.07 19.56 16.23
CA GLN A 284 -14.45 19.89 17.61
C GLN A 284 -14.05 18.75 18.56
N LEU A 285 -12.76 18.72 18.92
CA LEU A 285 -12.17 17.63 19.68
C LEU A 285 -12.75 17.46 21.09
N ASP A 286 -12.92 18.57 21.80
CA ASP A 286 -13.35 18.52 23.18
C ASP A 286 -14.79 18.01 23.25
N GLU A 287 -15.66 18.47 22.35
CA GLU A 287 -17.04 17.99 22.24
C GLU A 287 -17.10 16.51 21.83
N PHE A 288 -16.28 16.12 20.85
CA PHE A 288 -16.18 14.71 20.43
C PHE A 288 -15.84 13.79 21.61
N PHE A 289 -14.85 14.15 22.43
CA PHE A 289 -14.50 13.33 23.59
C PHE A 289 -15.49 13.49 24.74
N HIS A 290 -16.11 14.65 24.91
CA HIS A 290 -17.20 14.84 25.87
C HIS A 290 -18.34 13.84 25.59
N ILE A 291 -18.85 13.79 24.36
CA ILE A 291 -19.88 12.81 23.95
C ILE A 291 -19.45 11.37 24.25
N LEU A 292 -18.19 11.00 23.93
CA LEU A 292 -17.68 9.65 24.19
C LEU A 292 -17.63 9.29 25.69
N HIS A 293 -17.42 10.28 26.58
CA HIS A 293 -17.35 10.07 28.04
C HIS A 293 -18.72 10.12 28.69
N THR A 294 -19.70 10.83 28.12
CA THR A 294 -21.05 11.04 28.66
C THR A 294 -22.12 10.17 27.99
N LEU A 295 -21.72 9.04 27.38
CA LEU A 295 -22.66 8.12 26.73
C LEU A 295 -23.77 7.65 27.69
N PRO A 296 -25.04 7.70 27.26
CA PRO A 296 -26.20 7.28 28.09
C PRO A 296 -26.03 5.86 28.66
N GLU A 297 -26.54 5.63 29.87
CA GLU A 297 -26.45 4.30 30.51
C GLU A 297 -27.25 3.24 29.78
N ASP A 298 -28.41 3.60 29.28
CA ASP A 298 -29.37 2.76 28.55
C ASP A 298 -29.00 2.52 27.09
N LEU A 299 -27.89 3.15 26.59
CA LEU A 299 -27.43 2.94 25.24
C LEU A 299 -27.01 1.48 24.97
N ASP A 300 -27.29 0.99 23.77
CA ASP A 300 -26.95 -0.38 23.36
C ASP A 300 -25.50 -0.75 23.74
N ILE A 301 -25.35 -1.85 24.48
CA ILE A 301 -24.08 -2.27 25.08
C ILE A 301 -23.01 -2.51 24.01
N ALA A 302 -23.36 -3.12 22.86
CA ALA A 302 -22.41 -3.44 21.82
C ALA A 302 -21.95 -2.18 21.07
N PHE A 303 -22.88 -1.23 20.86
CA PHE A 303 -22.57 0.07 20.29
C PHE A 303 -21.67 0.89 21.24
N LYS A 304 -22.04 0.99 22.51
CA LYS A 304 -21.25 1.65 23.57
C LYS A 304 -19.84 1.09 23.69
N LYS A 305 -19.69 -0.25 23.66
CA LYS A 305 -18.37 -0.91 23.67
C LYS A 305 -17.52 -0.54 22.46
N SER A 306 -18.14 -0.43 21.27
CA SER A 306 -17.45 -0.05 20.04
C SER A 306 -16.97 1.41 20.07
N LEU A 307 -17.74 2.32 20.68
CA LEU A 307 -17.36 3.73 20.85
C LEU A 307 -16.27 3.89 21.93
N LYS A 308 -16.36 3.17 23.05
CA LYS A 308 -15.36 3.19 24.12
C LYS A 308 -13.96 2.78 23.64
N TYR A 309 -13.86 2.02 22.54
CA TYR A 309 -12.59 1.70 21.92
C TYR A 309 -11.83 2.96 21.44
N LEU A 310 -12.55 4.00 20.99
CA LEU A 310 -11.94 5.27 20.56
C LEU A 310 -11.27 6.02 21.72
N ILE A 311 -11.81 5.91 22.93
CA ILE A 311 -11.25 6.55 24.14
C ILE A 311 -9.83 6.06 24.42
N LYS A 312 -9.52 4.78 24.13
CA LYS A 312 -8.19 4.22 24.31
C LYS A 312 -7.13 4.87 23.39
N HIS A 313 -7.57 5.51 22.32
CA HIS A 313 -6.72 6.14 21.32
C HIS A 313 -6.81 7.67 21.34
N THR A 314 -7.26 8.27 22.46
CA THR A 314 -7.51 9.72 22.57
C THR A 314 -6.36 10.58 22.05
N HIS A 315 -5.12 10.35 22.51
CA HIS A 315 -3.96 11.13 22.07
C HIS A 315 -3.71 11.02 20.57
N ALA A 316 -3.80 9.82 20.03
CA ALA A 316 -3.53 9.59 18.61
C ALA A 316 -4.66 10.15 17.71
N ILE A 317 -5.91 10.20 18.20
CA ILE A 317 -7.05 10.83 17.54
C ILE A 317 -6.90 12.37 17.60
N LYS A 318 -6.48 12.94 18.74
CA LYS A 318 -6.17 14.37 18.85
C LYS A 318 -5.08 14.77 17.85
N ASN A 319 -4.01 14.02 17.79
CA ASN A 319 -2.95 14.22 16.81
C ASN A 319 -3.46 14.14 15.36
N ALA A 320 -4.40 13.22 15.07
CA ALA A 320 -4.97 13.05 13.73
C ALA A 320 -5.72 14.28 13.21
N LEU A 321 -6.41 15.01 14.10
CA LEU A 321 -7.18 16.19 13.73
C LEU A 321 -6.35 17.47 13.71
N GLN A 322 -5.25 17.51 14.49
CA GLN A 322 -4.31 18.63 14.52
C GLN A 322 -3.22 18.54 13.44
N SER A 323 -2.88 17.30 13.00
CA SER A 323 -1.84 17.07 11.99
C SER A 323 -2.39 17.29 10.57
N PRO A 324 -1.60 17.85 9.64
CA PRO A 324 -1.96 17.91 8.22
C PRO A 324 -1.85 16.56 7.51
N TYR A 325 -1.20 15.57 8.13
CA TYR A 325 -0.90 14.29 7.51
C TYR A 325 -2.08 13.32 7.56
N SER A 326 -2.22 12.53 6.52
CA SER A 326 -3.19 11.43 6.41
C SER A 326 -2.56 10.27 5.63
N ASN A 327 -3.16 9.08 5.73
CA ASN A 327 -2.67 7.88 5.05
C ASN A 327 -3.10 7.78 3.57
N GLY A 328 -3.82 8.79 3.05
CA GLY A 328 -4.38 8.77 1.69
C GLY A 328 -3.36 8.52 0.58
N LYS A 329 -2.13 9.06 0.71
CA LYS A 329 -1.04 8.80 -0.24
C LYS A 329 -0.63 7.32 -0.24
N LEU A 330 -0.53 6.70 0.94
CA LEU A 330 -0.16 5.30 1.08
C LEU A 330 -1.31 4.36 0.67
N GLU A 331 -2.57 4.75 0.90
CA GLU A 331 -3.73 4.03 0.37
C GLU A 331 -3.70 3.97 -1.16
N GLY A 332 -3.36 5.08 -1.83
CA GLY A 332 -3.13 5.12 -3.27
C GLY A 332 -2.05 4.13 -3.72
N LYS A 333 -0.93 4.02 -2.97
CA LYS A 333 0.13 3.04 -3.23
C LYS A 333 -0.34 1.60 -3.01
N ASN A 334 -1.10 1.33 -1.95
CA ASN A 334 -1.68 0.01 -1.71
C ASN A 334 -2.65 -0.40 -2.82
N ASN A 335 -3.44 0.52 -3.36
CA ASN A 335 -4.29 0.25 -4.51
C ASN A 335 -3.47 -0.06 -5.77
N LEU A 336 -2.39 0.67 -6.01
CA LEU A 336 -1.45 0.39 -7.09
C LEU A 336 -0.83 -1.01 -6.96
N ILE A 337 -0.35 -1.38 -5.76
CA ILE A 337 0.21 -2.70 -5.48
C ILE A 337 -0.81 -3.80 -5.78
N LYS A 338 -2.07 -3.63 -5.37
CA LYS A 338 -3.16 -4.56 -5.69
C LYS A 338 -3.37 -4.70 -7.20
N VAL A 339 -3.24 -3.60 -7.98
CA VAL A 339 -3.30 -3.67 -9.45
C VAL A 339 -2.14 -4.49 -10.00
N PHE A 340 -0.91 -4.26 -9.54
CA PHE A 340 0.24 -5.08 -9.95
C PHE A 340 0.06 -6.55 -9.62
N GLN A 341 -0.44 -6.88 -8.43
CA GLN A 341 -0.73 -8.26 -8.05
C GLN A 341 -1.78 -8.91 -8.97
N ARG A 342 -2.84 -8.19 -9.33
CA ARG A 342 -3.88 -8.69 -10.25
C ARG A 342 -3.35 -8.93 -11.65
N VAL A 343 -2.64 -7.95 -12.22
CA VAL A 343 -2.12 -8.02 -13.59
C VAL A 343 -1.01 -9.08 -13.72
N ALA A 344 -0.24 -9.31 -12.66
CA ALA A 344 0.76 -10.37 -12.62
C ALA A 344 0.16 -11.77 -12.37
N PHE A 345 -1.17 -11.90 -12.28
CA PHE A 345 -1.87 -13.13 -11.87
C PHE A 345 -1.36 -13.67 -10.52
N GLY A 346 -0.99 -12.75 -9.61
CA GLY A 346 -0.35 -13.01 -8.34
C GLY A 346 1.17 -13.15 -8.45
N PHE A 347 1.86 -12.58 -7.47
CA PHE A 347 3.29 -12.85 -7.30
C PHE A 347 3.46 -14.12 -6.43
N ARG A 348 4.37 -14.98 -6.84
CA ARG A 348 4.79 -16.13 -6.02
C ARG A 348 5.98 -15.82 -5.13
N ASN A 349 6.73 -14.75 -5.48
CA ASN A 349 7.97 -14.39 -4.81
C ASN A 349 7.93 -12.92 -4.38
N PHE A 350 8.09 -12.69 -3.07
CA PHE A 350 8.10 -11.37 -2.44
C PHE A 350 9.19 -10.46 -3.01
N SER A 351 10.41 -10.98 -3.12
CA SER A 351 11.53 -10.19 -3.61
C SER A 351 11.30 -9.67 -5.04
N ASN A 352 10.68 -10.47 -5.91
CA ASN A 352 10.34 -10.04 -7.27
C ASN A 352 9.21 -8.99 -7.27
N MET A 353 8.21 -9.17 -6.41
CA MET A 353 7.15 -8.18 -6.21
C MET A 353 7.75 -6.85 -5.72
N ARG A 354 8.54 -6.88 -4.65
CA ARG A 354 9.19 -5.70 -4.07
C ARG A 354 10.05 -4.97 -5.12
N ARG A 355 10.92 -5.68 -5.84
CA ARG A 355 11.75 -5.09 -6.92
C ARG A 355 10.90 -4.42 -7.99
N ARG A 356 9.79 -5.04 -8.38
CA ARG A 356 8.94 -4.48 -9.42
C ARG A 356 8.21 -3.23 -8.98
N ILE A 357 7.76 -3.18 -7.71
CA ILE A 357 7.15 -1.98 -7.12
C ILE A 357 8.17 -0.84 -7.10
N PHE A 358 9.40 -1.10 -6.63
CA PHE A 358 10.44 -0.08 -6.61
C PHE A 358 10.86 0.38 -8.01
N LEU A 359 10.89 -0.53 -8.98
CA LEU A 359 11.16 -0.17 -10.37
C LEU A 359 10.09 0.77 -10.94
N TYR A 360 8.82 0.53 -10.60
CA TYR A 360 7.72 1.42 -10.99
C TYR A 360 7.82 2.80 -10.34
N GLU A 361 8.20 2.85 -9.06
CA GLU A 361 8.37 4.11 -8.30
C GLU A 361 9.62 4.91 -8.73
N GLU A 362 10.38 4.41 -9.69
CA GLU A 362 11.66 5.00 -10.14
C GLU A 362 12.74 5.09 -9.05
N ASN A 363 12.55 4.41 -7.92
CA ASN A 363 13.50 4.33 -6.81
C ASN A 363 14.50 3.19 -7.04
N TRP A 364 15.10 3.11 -8.25
CA TRP A 364 16.05 2.07 -8.58
C TRP A 364 17.38 2.67 -9.01
N HIS A 365 18.45 2.05 -8.55
CA HIS A 365 19.80 2.35 -9.00
C HIS A 365 20.33 1.14 -9.78
N THR A 366 20.90 1.38 -10.94
CA THR A 366 21.67 0.36 -11.66
C THR A 366 22.91 0.05 -10.84
N LYS A 367 23.12 -1.23 -10.48
CA LYS A 367 24.44 -1.67 -10.03
C LYS A 367 25.41 -1.39 -11.18
N GLN A 368 26.31 -0.41 -10.99
CA GLN A 368 27.43 -0.31 -11.92
C GLN A 368 28.17 -1.64 -11.84
N PRO A 369 28.50 -2.27 -12.99
CA PRO A 369 29.34 -3.45 -12.96
C PRO A 369 30.63 -3.03 -12.26
N THR A 370 30.92 -3.67 -11.13
CA THR A 370 32.19 -3.52 -10.46
C THR A 370 33.27 -3.83 -11.50
N LYS A 371 34.00 -2.81 -11.98
CA LYS A 371 35.22 -3.02 -12.74
C LYS A 371 36.11 -3.86 -11.84
N ARG A 372 36.24 -5.15 -12.14
CA ARG A 372 37.29 -5.94 -11.53
C ARG A 372 38.57 -5.26 -11.96
N ASN A 373 39.20 -4.55 -11.02
CA ASN A 373 40.55 -4.03 -11.20
C ASN A 373 41.45 -5.24 -11.46
N CYS A 374 41.83 -5.47 -12.72
CA CYS A 374 42.91 -6.35 -13.10
C CYS A 374 44.30 -5.76 -12.77
N GLY A 375 44.38 -4.91 -11.72
CA GLY A 375 45.55 -4.08 -11.48
C GLY A 375 46.28 -4.24 -10.14
N GLU A 376 45.78 -5.12 -9.22
CA GLU A 376 46.48 -5.26 -7.93
C GLU A 376 46.87 -6.70 -7.63
N LYS A 377 47.85 -7.20 -8.36
CA LYS A 377 48.70 -8.32 -7.97
C LYS A 377 50.05 -8.19 -8.68
N PHE A 378 50.81 -7.19 -8.36
CA PHE A 378 52.29 -7.13 -8.52
C PHE A 378 52.81 -5.98 -7.63
N ALA A 379 53.11 -6.28 -6.37
CA ALA A 379 54.16 -5.75 -5.57
C ALA A 379 54.70 -6.91 -4.74
#